data_9473fc83565949dcaa841d6ee1b48eea
#
_entry.id   9473fc83565949dcaa841d6ee1b48eea
#
_cell.length_a   1.000
_cell.length_b   1.000
_cell.length_c   1.000
_cell.angle_alpha   90.00
_cell.angle_beta   90.00
_cell.angle_gamma   90.00
#
_symmetry.space_group_name_H-M   'P 1'
#
loop_
_entity.id
_entity.type
_entity.pdbx_description
1 polymer ?
#
loop_
_entity_poly.entity_id
_entity_poly.type
_entity_poly.pdbx_seq_one_letter_code
_entity_poly.pdbx_strand_id
1 'polypeptide(L)'
;MHGLLLHLEHCGFDGAPRFLGVDRKGREILSFIDGFAPPHNGFTLTEDAVRAGAKLVRDVHDLTQGTPFASGSEVAAHRNLSQPNFVFRDMVPVAIIDWDSTRPGTRVDNLGDFLWAFVHPALYGDGEPAARMLAAAVDAYGHYEAGVAEAMMDHVRRFVLDDPDPGEWGLGELEYMERNAPLFEARLS
;
A
#
# COMPACT_ATOMS: atom_id res chain seq x y z
N MET A 1 -5.66 -16.04 4.96
CA MET A 1 -4.90 -15.04 5.73
C MET A 1 -3.98 -15.66 6.79
N HIS A 2 -4.42 -16.51 7.75
CA HIS A 2 -3.57 -17.04 8.84
C HIS A 2 -2.24 -17.65 8.38
N GLY A 3 -2.29 -18.47 7.32
CA GLY A 3 -1.08 -19.07 6.75
C GLY A 3 -0.05 -18.05 6.27
N LEU A 4 -0.51 -16.92 5.73
CA LEU A 4 0.38 -15.83 5.30
C LEU A 4 1.07 -15.17 6.50
N LEU A 5 0.33 -14.83 7.57
CA LEU A 5 0.92 -14.23 8.77
C LEU A 5 1.94 -15.15 9.42
N LEU A 6 1.65 -16.47 9.51
CA LEU A 6 2.59 -17.48 10.00
C LEU A 6 3.83 -17.59 9.09
N HIS A 7 3.67 -17.47 7.78
CA HIS A 7 4.79 -17.47 6.84
C HIS A 7 5.70 -16.25 7.04
N LEU A 8 5.11 -15.05 7.11
CA LEU A 8 5.84 -13.79 7.34
C LEU A 8 6.61 -13.84 8.67
N GLU A 9 5.98 -14.33 9.74
CA GLU A 9 6.64 -14.55 11.04
C GLU A 9 7.79 -15.55 10.93
N HIS A 10 7.61 -16.68 10.25
CA HIS A 10 8.66 -17.68 10.03
C HIS A 10 9.87 -17.10 9.25
N CYS A 11 9.60 -16.18 8.32
CA CYS A 11 10.64 -15.46 7.59
C CYS A 11 11.31 -14.32 8.38
N GLY A 12 10.89 -14.08 9.63
CA GLY A 12 11.43 -13.02 10.49
C GLY A 12 10.95 -11.62 10.16
N PHE A 13 9.81 -11.49 9.49
CA PHE A 13 9.22 -10.19 9.17
C PHE A 13 8.43 -9.64 10.36
N ASP A 14 8.95 -8.59 10.98
CA ASP A 14 8.31 -7.93 12.13
C ASP A 14 7.28 -6.84 11.73
N GLY A 15 7.14 -6.57 10.43
CA GLY A 15 6.21 -5.57 9.87
C GLY A 15 4.77 -6.07 9.69
N ALA A 16 4.37 -7.16 10.34
CA ALA A 16 3.01 -7.68 10.34
C ALA A 16 2.63 -8.21 11.73
N PRO A 17 1.33 -8.26 12.09
CA PRO A 17 0.91 -8.90 13.34
C PRO A 17 1.17 -10.40 13.30
N ARG A 18 1.50 -10.99 14.45
CA ARG A 18 1.60 -12.44 14.61
C ARG A 18 0.23 -13.05 14.82
N PHE A 19 -0.04 -14.17 14.16
CA PHE A 19 -1.25 -14.94 14.39
C PHE A 19 -1.09 -15.82 15.62
N LEU A 20 -1.88 -15.55 16.68
CA LEU A 20 -1.81 -16.24 17.97
C LEU A 20 -2.88 -17.33 18.11
N GLY A 21 -3.86 -17.36 17.23
CA GLY A 21 -4.91 -18.37 17.25
C GLY A 21 -6.31 -17.81 16.95
N VAL A 22 -7.30 -18.62 17.27
CA VAL A 22 -8.73 -18.28 17.13
C VAL A 22 -9.44 -18.55 18.44
N ASP A 23 -10.27 -17.63 18.91
CA ASP A 23 -11.04 -17.81 20.13
C ASP A 23 -12.25 -18.75 19.94
N ARG A 24 -12.96 -19.05 21.04
CA ARG A 24 -14.15 -19.94 21.02
C ARG A 24 -15.32 -19.41 20.21
N LYS A 25 -15.28 -18.12 19.80
CA LYS A 25 -16.31 -17.47 18.97
C LYS A 25 -15.88 -17.35 17.50
N GLY A 26 -14.74 -17.94 17.13
CA GLY A 26 -14.18 -17.88 15.77
C GLY A 26 -13.47 -16.57 15.43
N ARG A 27 -13.16 -15.73 16.42
CA ARG A 27 -12.42 -14.48 16.19
C ARG A 27 -10.92 -14.72 16.24
N GLU A 28 -10.19 -14.11 15.33
CA GLU A 28 -8.73 -14.14 15.32
C GLU A 28 -8.15 -13.43 16.54
N ILE A 29 -7.08 -13.99 17.03
CA ILE A 29 -6.24 -13.39 18.07
C ILE A 29 -4.91 -13.06 17.40
N LEU A 30 -4.61 -11.77 17.32
CA LEU A 30 -3.38 -11.26 16.72
C LEU A 30 -2.54 -10.57 17.80
N SER A 31 -1.22 -10.51 17.58
CA SER A 31 -0.37 -9.71 18.44
C SER A 31 -0.68 -8.22 18.29
N PHE A 32 -0.59 -7.50 19.38
CA PHE A 32 -0.65 -6.04 19.35
C PHE A 32 0.70 -5.48 18.84
N ILE A 33 0.61 -4.50 17.94
CA ILE A 33 1.77 -3.73 17.49
C ILE A 33 1.66 -2.33 18.11
N ASP A 34 2.64 -1.97 18.93
CA ASP A 34 2.67 -0.66 19.58
C ASP A 34 2.87 0.44 18.54
N GLY A 35 2.05 1.50 18.66
CA GLY A 35 2.02 2.61 17.72
C GLY A 35 0.60 3.13 17.50
N PHE A 36 0.39 3.93 16.48
CA PHE A 36 -0.94 4.40 16.09
C PHE A 36 -1.21 4.11 14.60
N ALA A 37 -2.46 3.82 14.27
CA ALA A 37 -2.95 3.79 12.91
C ALA A 37 -3.70 5.11 12.65
N PRO A 38 -3.38 5.84 11.55
CA PRO A 38 -4.04 7.10 11.26
C PRO A 38 -5.51 6.91 10.86
N PRO A 39 -6.35 7.95 10.98
CA PRO A 39 -7.73 7.91 10.51
C PRO A 39 -7.80 7.90 8.98
N HIS A 40 -8.96 7.57 8.44
CA HIS A 40 -9.21 7.47 6.99
C HIS A 40 -8.99 8.77 6.19
N ASN A 41 -9.00 9.93 6.86
CA ASN A 41 -8.80 11.20 6.17
C ASN A 41 -7.37 11.42 5.67
N GLY A 42 -6.47 10.53 6.01
CA GLY A 42 -5.06 10.65 5.66
C GLY A 42 -4.36 11.84 6.33
N PHE A 43 -3.07 11.88 6.21
CA PHE A 43 -2.24 13.03 6.57
C PHE A 43 -0.98 13.06 5.71
N THR A 44 -0.37 14.23 5.60
CA THR A 44 0.86 14.39 4.83
C THR A 44 1.99 13.64 5.52
N LEU A 45 2.66 12.75 4.78
CA LEU A 45 3.81 12.00 5.25
C LEU A 45 5.11 12.77 4.95
N THR A 46 6.14 12.52 5.73
CA THR A 46 7.50 12.91 5.37
C THR A 46 8.04 11.96 4.29
N GLU A 47 9.06 12.38 3.56
CA GLU A 47 9.72 11.52 2.56
C GLU A 47 10.27 10.24 3.22
N ASP A 48 10.84 10.34 4.44
CA ASP A 48 11.33 9.18 5.19
C ASP A 48 10.21 8.20 5.53
N ALA A 49 9.02 8.69 5.90
CA ALA A 49 7.86 7.84 6.16
C ALA A 49 7.37 7.13 4.89
N VAL A 50 7.33 7.83 3.76
CA VAL A 50 6.97 7.24 2.47
C VAL A 50 7.98 6.16 2.06
N ARG A 51 9.27 6.43 2.20
CA ARG A 51 10.34 5.45 1.92
C ARG A 51 10.25 4.23 2.82
N ALA A 52 9.96 4.41 4.11
CA ALA A 52 9.79 3.30 5.05
C ALA A 52 8.57 2.44 4.71
N GLY A 53 7.44 3.05 4.34
CA GLY A 53 6.24 2.32 3.88
C GLY A 53 6.51 1.50 2.62
N ALA A 54 7.20 2.09 1.64
CA ALA A 54 7.56 1.40 0.41
C ALA A 54 8.46 0.17 0.64
N LYS A 55 9.39 0.27 1.62
CA LYS A 55 10.22 -0.88 2.02
C LYS A 55 9.41 -2.00 2.66
N LEU A 56 8.45 -1.69 3.52
CA LEU A 56 7.56 -2.70 4.10
C LEU A 56 6.81 -3.46 3.00
N VAL A 57 6.28 -2.74 1.99
CA VAL A 57 5.60 -3.37 0.85
C VAL A 57 6.57 -4.23 0.05
N ARG A 58 7.79 -3.74 -0.20
CA ARG A 58 8.83 -4.49 -0.90
C ARG A 58 9.19 -5.78 -0.17
N ASP A 59 9.38 -5.72 1.14
CA ASP A 59 9.75 -6.88 1.95
C ASP A 59 8.66 -7.96 1.88
N VAL A 60 7.38 -7.59 1.99
CA VAL A 60 6.26 -8.52 1.81
C VAL A 60 6.27 -9.19 0.44
N HIS A 61 6.52 -8.42 -0.61
CA HIS A 61 6.60 -8.94 -1.97
C HIS A 61 7.74 -9.93 -2.13
N ASP A 62 8.92 -9.62 -1.62
CA ASP A 62 10.10 -10.48 -1.70
C ASP A 62 9.91 -11.78 -0.90
N LEU A 63 9.28 -11.71 0.27
CA LEU A 63 9.00 -12.86 1.12
C LEU A 63 7.89 -13.76 0.58
N THR A 64 7.03 -13.26 -0.30
CA THR A 64 5.89 -14.03 -0.82
C THR A 64 6.06 -14.49 -2.26
N GLN A 65 7.05 -13.98 -2.99
CA GLN A 65 7.37 -14.40 -4.35
C GLN A 65 7.72 -15.89 -4.40
N GLY A 66 7.13 -16.62 -5.34
CA GLY A 66 7.37 -18.04 -5.51
C GLY A 66 6.76 -18.93 -4.43
N THR A 67 5.97 -18.38 -3.52
CA THR A 67 5.26 -19.12 -2.47
C THR A 67 3.83 -19.48 -2.90
N PRO A 68 3.15 -20.39 -2.19
CA PRO A 68 1.73 -20.67 -2.43
C PRO A 68 0.81 -19.46 -2.27
N PHE A 69 1.25 -18.41 -1.55
CA PHE A 69 0.47 -17.18 -1.35
C PHE A 69 0.42 -16.31 -2.61
N ALA A 70 1.42 -16.42 -3.49
CA ALA A 70 1.40 -15.82 -4.80
C ALA A 70 0.52 -16.60 -5.80
N SER A 71 0.29 -17.90 -5.57
CA SER A 71 -0.64 -18.78 -6.33
C SER A 71 -0.58 -18.61 -7.86
N GLY A 72 0.65 -18.62 -8.41
CA GLY A 72 0.87 -18.47 -9.86
C GLY A 72 0.93 -17.03 -10.37
N SER A 73 0.76 -16.04 -9.49
CA SER A 73 1.07 -14.64 -9.74
C SER A 73 2.49 -14.30 -9.22
N GLU A 74 2.86 -13.04 -9.12
CA GLU A 74 4.20 -12.66 -8.68
C GLU A 74 4.33 -12.70 -7.16
N VAL A 75 3.34 -12.14 -6.44
CA VAL A 75 3.39 -11.90 -5.00
C VAL A 75 2.03 -12.07 -4.34
N ALA A 76 2.00 -12.08 -3.00
CA ALA A 76 0.79 -11.80 -2.24
C ALA A 76 0.61 -10.28 -2.14
N ALA A 77 -0.36 -9.74 -2.88
CA ALA A 77 -0.67 -8.32 -2.90
C ALA A 77 -1.69 -7.98 -1.81
N HIS A 78 -1.40 -7.01 -0.95
CA HIS A 78 -2.25 -6.64 0.19
C HIS A 78 -3.62 -6.08 -0.23
N ARG A 79 -3.69 -5.35 -1.34
CA ARG A 79 -4.92 -4.83 -1.99
C ARG A 79 -5.70 -3.76 -1.20
N ASN A 80 -5.14 -3.26 -0.12
CA ASN A 80 -5.67 -2.12 0.64
C ASN A 80 -4.53 -1.45 1.41
N LEU A 81 -3.58 -0.86 0.68
CA LEU A 81 -2.40 -0.20 1.24
C LEU A 81 -2.67 1.26 1.58
N SER A 82 -3.84 1.54 2.17
CA SER A 82 -4.17 2.88 2.66
C SER A 82 -3.49 3.18 4.01
N GLN A 83 -3.31 4.46 4.33
CA GLN A 83 -2.63 4.89 5.57
C GLN A 83 -3.21 4.26 6.85
N PRO A 84 -4.54 4.09 7.03
CA PRO A 84 -5.11 3.43 8.20
C PRO A 84 -4.64 1.99 8.42
N ASN A 85 -4.16 1.33 7.36
CA ASN A 85 -3.66 -0.04 7.42
C ASN A 85 -2.15 -0.12 7.70
N PHE A 86 -1.56 0.99 8.13
CA PHE A 86 -0.18 1.02 8.63
C PHE A 86 -0.15 1.45 10.10
N VAL A 87 0.69 0.81 10.88
CA VAL A 87 1.02 1.24 12.24
C VAL A 87 2.24 2.12 12.19
N PHE A 88 2.13 3.31 12.79
CA PHE A 88 3.22 4.30 12.84
C PHE A 88 3.80 4.39 14.25
N ARG A 89 5.11 4.58 14.32
CA ARG A 89 5.86 4.91 15.53
C ARG A 89 6.78 6.09 15.17
N ASP A 90 6.73 7.14 15.97
CA ASP A 90 7.49 8.38 15.70
C ASP A 90 7.29 8.90 14.26
N MET A 91 6.04 8.86 13.77
CA MET A 91 5.64 9.25 12.41
C MET A 91 6.26 8.41 11.28
N VAL A 92 6.87 7.27 11.57
CA VAL A 92 7.41 6.33 10.60
C VAL A 92 6.55 5.06 10.61
N PRO A 93 6.09 4.54 9.46
CA PRO A 93 5.36 3.28 9.41
C PRO A 93 6.30 2.12 9.76
N VAL A 94 5.84 1.27 10.69
CA VAL A 94 6.62 0.12 11.19
C VAL A 94 5.96 -1.22 10.89
N ALA A 95 4.67 -1.23 10.53
CA ALA A 95 3.96 -2.46 10.19
C ALA A 95 2.75 -2.20 9.30
N ILE A 96 2.31 -3.23 8.61
CA ILE A 96 1.08 -3.31 7.82
C ILE A 96 0.09 -4.20 8.57
N ILE A 97 -1.17 -3.77 8.66
CA ILE A 97 -2.27 -4.48 9.32
C ILE A 97 -3.45 -4.66 8.36
N ASP A 98 -4.50 -5.36 8.77
CA ASP A 98 -5.70 -5.63 7.96
C ASP A 98 -5.42 -6.44 6.68
N TRP A 99 -4.93 -7.65 6.85
CA TRP A 99 -4.51 -8.53 5.76
C TRP A 99 -5.64 -9.28 5.03
N ASP A 100 -6.90 -9.03 5.38
CA ASP A 100 -8.07 -9.78 4.87
C ASP A 100 -8.27 -9.61 3.35
N SER A 101 -7.85 -8.50 2.79
CA SER A 101 -7.95 -8.20 1.36
C SER A 101 -6.84 -8.82 0.52
N THR A 102 -5.85 -9.48 1.14
CA THR A 102 -4.68 -10.01 0.44
C THR A 102 -5.05 -11.09 -0.58
N ARG A 103 -4.51 -10.98 -1.78
CA ARG A 103 -4.72 -11.91 -2.91
C ARG A 103 -3.45 -12.03 -3.75
N PRO A 104 -3.31 -13.10 -4.55
CA PRO A 104 -2.28 -13.14 -5.60
C PRO A 104 -2.37 -11.93 -6.54
N GLY A 105 -1.25 -11.33 -6.85
CA GLY A 105 -1.18 -10.13 -7.71
C GLY A 105 0.22 -9.86 -8.23
N THR A 106 0.34 -8.79 -9.02
CA THR A 106 1.63 -8.31 -9.52
C THR A 106 2.23 -7.27 -8.57
N ARG A 107 3.55 -7.14 -8.63
CA ARG A 107 4.26 -6.11 -7.87
C ARG A 107 3.83 -4.71 -8.31
N VAL A 108 3.71 -4.50 -9.62
CA VAL A 108 3.39 -3.19 -10.20
C VAL A 108 1.99 -2.75 -9.81
N ASP A 109 0.98 -3.64 -9.87
CA ASP A 109 -0.39 -3.30 -9.45
C ASP A 109 -0.47 -2.93 -7.97
N ASN A 110 0.21 -3.70 -7.10
CA ASN A 110 0.16 -3.42 -5.67
C ASN A 110 1.01 -2.21 -5.27
N LEU A 111 2.08 -1.92 -6.01
CA LEU A 111 2.82 -0.66 -5.85
C LEU A 111 1.98 0.53 -6.30
N GLY A 112 1.21 0.40 -7.39
CA GLY A 112 0.25 1.43 -7.83
C GLY A 112 -0.81 1.74 -6.76
N ASP A 113 -1.38 0.70 -6.12
CA ASP A 113 -2.27 0.85 -4.95
C ASP A 113 -1.59 1.64 -3.83
N PHE A 114 -0.36 1.25 -3.45
CA PHE A 114 0.42 1.94 -2.42
C PHE A 114 0.67 3.41 -2.77
N LEU A 115 1.06 3.71 -4.00
CA LEU A 115 1.35 5.08 -4.41
C LEU A 115 0.13 6.00 -4.30
N TRP A 116 -1.04 5.51 -4.64
CA TRP A 116 -2.25 6.32 -4.47
C TRP A 116 -2.77 6.29 -3.03
N ALA A 117 -2.97 5.12 -2.45
CA ALA A 117 -3.70 4.99 -1.19
C ALA A 117 -2.87 5.36 0.05
N PHE A 118 -1.53 5.09 0.04
CA PHE A 118 -0.64 5.43 1.13
C PHE A 118 0.02 6.79 0.96
N VAL A 119 0.67 7.03 -0.19
CA VAL A 119 1.33 8.32 -0.44
C VAL A 119 0.30 9.43 -0.54
N HIS A 120 -0.83 9.15 -1.18
CA HIS A 120 -1.95 10.06 -1.37
C HIS A 120 -1.51 11.41 -1.96
N PRO A 121 -1.18 11.43 -3.26
CA PRO A 121 -0.54 12.57 -3.91
C PRO A 121 -1.27 13.89 -3.73
N ALA A 122 -2.61 13.88 -3.70
CA ALA A 122 -3.44 15.08 -3.54
C ALA A 122 -3.18 15.85 -2.23
N LEU A 123 -2.65 15.19 -1.18
CA LEU A 123 -2.30 15.84 0.08
C LEU A 123 -1.07 16.77 -0.03
N TYR A 124 -0.29 16.68 -1.10
CA TYR A 124 0.91 17.48 -1.32
C TYR A 124 0.68 18.67 -2.26
N GLY A 125 -0.56 18.88 -2.70
CA GLY A 125 -0.91 19.89 -3.70
C GLY A 125 -0.54 19.45 -5.13
N ASP A 126 -0.62 20.39 -6.07
CA ASP A 126 -0.39 20.09 -7.48
C ASP A 126 1.11 19.98 -7.84
N GLY A 127 1.38 19.10 -8.79
CA GLY A 127 2.63 19.07 -9.52
C GLY A 127 3.83 18.46 -8.78
N GLU A 128 4.96 19.15 -8.79
CA GLU A 128 6.26 18.63 -8.34
C GLU A 128 6.34 18.13 -6.88
N PRO A 129 5.66 18.73 -5.88
CA PRO A 129 5.69 18.17 -4.53
C PRO A 129 5.14 16.76 -4.46
N ALA A 130 3.98 16.51 -5.08
CA ALA A 130 3.37 15.19 -5.16
C ALA A 130 4.26 14.19 -5.94
N ALA A 131 4.77 14.61 -7.11
CA ALA A 131 5.63 13.79 -7.96
C ALA A 131 6.93 13.36 -7.23
N ARG A 132 7.52 14.24 -6.39
CA ARG A 132 8.69 13.89 -5.58
C ARG A 132 8.39 12.80 -4.57
N MET A 133 7.23 12.86 -3.91
CA MET A 133 6.85 11.84 -2.92
C MET A 133 6.62 10.48 -3.58
N LEU A 134 5.98 10.47 -4.76
CA LEU A 134 5.82 9.25 -5.56
C LEU A 134 7.17 8.67 -5.98
N ALA A 135 8.08 9.51 -6.50
CA ALA A 135 9.41 9.08 -6.88
C ALA A 135 10.22 8.54 -5.69
N ALA A 136 10.11 9.17 -4.51
CA ALA A 136 10.76 8.69 -3.31
C ALA A 136 10.26 7.31 -2.89
N ALA A 137 8.95 7.05 -3.03
CA ALA A 137 8.36 5.73 -2.78
C ALA A 137 8.92 4.67 -3.73
N VAL A 138 8.90 4.96 -5.03
CA VAL A 138 9.38 4.04 -6.08
C VAL A 138 10.87 3.75 -5.92
N ASP A 139 11.69 4.77 -5.67
CA ASP A 139 13.13 4.63 -5.41
C ASP A 139 13.40 3.75 -4.17
N ALA A 140 12.65 3.95 -3.08
CA ALA A 140 12.79 3.15 -1.86
C ALA A 140 12.29 1.72 -2.00
N TYR A 141 11.25 1.49 -2.81
CA TYR A 141 10.81 0.16 -3.19
C TYR A 141 11.92 -0.58 -3.95
N GLY A 142 12.71 0.14 -4.72
CA GLY A 142 13.85 -0.38 -5.46
C GLY A 142 13.48 -0.77 -6.89
N HIS A 143 13.92 -1.96 -7.34
CA HIS A 143 13.64 -2.39 -8.70
C HIS A 143 12.13 -2.54 -8.94
N TYR A 144 11.60 -1.86 -9.94
CA TYR A 144 10.21 -1.95 -10.39
C TYR A 144 10.16 -2.08 -11.91
N GLU A 145 9.10 -2.66 -12.41
CA GLU A 145 8.85 -2.76 -13.84
C GLU A 145 8.22 -1.47 -14.37
N ALA A 146 8.38 -1.21 -15.67
CA ALA A 146 7.70 -0.10 -16.33
C ALA A 146 6.17 -0.22 -16.15
N GLY A 147 5.47 0.92 -16.04
CA GLY A 147 4.01 0.97 -15.96
C GLY A 147 3.44 1.25 -14.57
N VAL A 148 4.26 1.56 -13.56
CA VAL A 148 3.77 1.83 -12.21
C VAL A 148 2.85 3.06 -12.15
N ALA A 149 3.11 4.09 -12.96
CA ALA A 149 2.24 5.27 -13.06
C ALA A 149 0.87 4.89 -13.64
N GLU A 150 0.86 4.06 -14.70
CA GLU A 150 -0.37 3.54 -15.30
C GLU A 150 -1.15 2.67 -14.30
N ALA A 151 -0.47 1.76 -13.59
CA ALA A 151 -1.08 0.93 -12.56
C ALA A 151 -1.71 1.75 -11.43
N MET A 152 -1.05 2.83 -10.99
CA MET A 152 -1.59 3.78 -10.02
C MET A 152 -2.87 4.46 -10.56
N MET A 153 -2.85 4.95 -11.79
CA MET A 153 -4.01 5.58 -12.44
C MET A 153 -5.17 4.62 -12.60
N ASP A 154 -4.89 3.38 -13.01
CA ASP A 154 -5.90 2.34 -13.16
C ASP A 154 -6.53 1.95 -11.81
N HIS A 155 -5.74 1.98 -10.73
CA HIS A 155 -6.26 1.76 -9.39
C HIS A 155 -7.26 2.84 -9.00
N VAL A 156 -6.91 4.12 -9.18
CA VAL A 156 -7.81 5.25 -8.91
C VAL A 156 -9.09 5.18 -9.73
N ARG A 157 -8.96 4.94 -11.04
CA ARG A 157 -10.12 4.82 -11.94
C ARG A 157 -11.07 3.72 -11.48
N ARG A 158 -10.56 2.53 -11.19
CA ARG A 158 -11.38 1.43 -10.68
C ARG A 158 -12.05 1.80 -9.37
N PHE A 159 -11.30 2.34 -8.42
CA PHE A 159 -11.85 2.73 -7.12
C PHE A 159 -13.00 3.73 -7.23
N VAL A 160 -12.85 4.75 -8.09
CA VAL A 160 -13.86 5.81 -8.24
C VAL A 160 -15.01 5.39 -9.15
N LEU A 161 -14.74 4.74 -10.30
CA LEU A 161 -15.76 4.44 -11.30
C LEU A 161 -16.55 3.16 -10.99
N ASP A 162 -16.03 2.24 -10.19
CA ASP A 162 -16.75 1.07 -9.73
C ASP A 162 -17.68 1.37 -8.53
N ASP A 163 -17.48 2.52 -7.87
CA ASP A 163 -18.41 3.01 -6.84
C ASP A 163 -19.64 3.64 -7.51
N PRO A 164 -20.86 3.15 -7.24
CA PRO A 164 -22.08 3.71 -7.82
C PRO A 164 -22.37 5.15 -7.36
N ASP A 165 -21.75 5.60 -6.26
CA ASP A 165 -21.87 6.96 -5.73
C ASP A 165 -20.53 7.45 -5.16
N PRO A 166 -19.53 7.77 -6.02
CA PRO A 166 -18.19 8.14 -5.57
C PRO A 166 -18.13 9.47 -4.82
N GLY A 167 -19.23 10.23 -4.87
CA GLY A 167 -19.32 11.55 -4.25
C GLY A 167 -18.35 12.59 -4.85
N GLU A 168 -18.42 13.81 -4.31
CA GLU A 168 -17.53 14.90 -4.75
C GLU A 168 -16.06 14.60 -4.48
N TRP A 169 -15.77 13.92 -3.39
CA TRP A 169 -14.39 13.54 -3.04
C TRP A 169 -13.78 12.59 -4.08
N GLY A 170 -14.45 11.50 -4.41
CA GLY A 170 -13.92 10.51 -5.36
C GLY A 170 -13.73 11.11 -6.75
N LEU A 171 -14.69 11.90 -7.22
CA LEU A 171 -14.57 12.59 -8.51
C LEU A 171 -13.43 13.61 -8.50
N GLY A 172 -13.25 14.35 -7.40
CA GLY A 172 -12.14 15.30 -7.24
C GLY A 172 -10.76 14.63 -7.22
N GLU A 173 -10.65 13.46 -6.60
CA GLU A 173 -9.43 12.63 -6.63
C GLU A 173 -9.09 12.20 -8.06
N LEU A 174 -10.06 11.67 -8.79
CA LEU A 174 -9.85 11.26 -10.18
C LEU A 174 -9.42 12.43 -11.06
N GLU A 175 -10.11 13.57 -10.97
CA GLU A 175 -9.75 14.79 -11.72
C GLU A 175 -8.32 15.26 -11.38
N TYR A 176 -7.97 15.28 -10.08
CA TYR A 176 -6.60 15.62 -9.63
C TYR A 176 -5.57 14.69 -10.25
N MET A 177 -5.79 13.38 -10.18
CA MET A 177 -4.86 12.38 -10.68
C MET A 177 -4.71 12.46 -12.21
N GLU A 178 -5.80 12.62 -12.95
CA GLU A 178 -5.77 12.76 -14.42
C GLU A 178 -5.06 14.05 -14.86
N ARG A 179 -5.27 15.16 -14.16
CA ARG A 179 -4.58 16.42 -14.43
C ARG A 179 -3.08 16.33 -14.26
N ASN A 180 -2.60 15.58 -13.26
CA ASN A 180 -1.19 15.43 -12.94
C ASN A 180 -0.53 14.19 -13.59
N ALA A 181 -1.29 13.30 -14.23
CA ALA A 181 -0.79 12.05 -14.81
C ALA A 181 0.45 12.23 -15.72
N PRO A 182 0.51 13.22 -16.64
CA PRO A 182 1.70 13.38 -17.49
C PRO A 182 2.99 13.66 -16.70
N LEU A 183 2.88 14.39 -15.59
CA LEU A 183 4.03 14.66 -14.71
C LEU A 183 4.42 13.39 -13.93
N PHE A 184 3.44 12.66 -13.40
CA PHE A 184 3.70 11.41 -12.68
C PHE A 184 4.33 10.37 -13.59
N GLU A 185 3.82 10.19 -14.81
CA GLU A 185 4.42 9.32 -15.83
C GLU A 185 5.88 9.70 -16.11
N ALA A 186 6.15 10.98 -16.38
CA ALA A 186 7.50 11.45 -16.66
C ALA A 186 8.47 11.29 -15.48
N ARG A 187 7.97 11.30 -14.25
CA ARG A 187 8.80 11.17 -13.03
C ARG A 187 9.02 9.72 -12.60
N LEU A 188 8.10 8.82 -12.95
CA LEU A 188 8.12 7.41 -12.58
C LEU A 188 8.57 6.47 -13.72
N SER A 189 9.01 7.02 -14.84
CA SER A 189 9.52 6.29 -16.02
C SER A 189 10.97 5.87 -15.87
#